data_01f47d31f10be7dd4715c3aa3997172f
#
_entry.id   01f47d31f10be7dd4715c3aa3997172f
#
_cell.length_a   1.000
_cell.length_b   1.000
_cell.length_c   1.000
_cell.angle_alpha   90.00
_cell.angle_beta   90.00
_cell.angle_gamma   90.00
#
_symmetry.space_group_name_H-M   'P 1'
#
loop_
_entity.id
_entity.type
_entity.pdbx_description
1 polymer ?
#
loop_
_entity_poly.entity_id
_entity_poly.type
_entity_poly.pdbx_seq_one_letter_code
_entity_poly.pdbx_strand_id
1 'polypeptide(L)'
;MKVTQVYELVNDMTKEVLGETEVLQEDLSNVVDIGGKLQEKLGVDNYCNELANRIGRTIFVNRPYSGELQTILKDYWEYGSILAKVRGEIPEAIENESWELVDGASYDPHVYKKPKVYEKFYNQATTFQIQVSITTLQVQESLKSAEDYVKFISMIEGNVQLSMEIKIEELAKRCVNNFIGETLFDAYQSGTTFTGAGNTRAINLFARYKALHPDTTLTVATALKDKEFIRYCVEVMNLTMNRMKAVSKLFNIEGTTKHTPKDYLHVVLLNDFESATKAYLQSDTYHDELVSLPKHETISYWQGSGTDFAFNSVSKINVITTKSNNVTTSGILGVMFDDEALGILQPRREVTTMNTPNAQFMNYWHKFTSRYFNDLAENFVVFFIA
;
A
#
# COMPACT_ATOMS: atom_id res chain seq x y z
N MET A 1 -17.87 6.16 -14.98
CA MET A 1 -19.12 5.62 -14.43
C MET A 1 -19.94 5.04 -15.58
N LYS A 2 -20.61 3.89 -15.37
CA LYS A 2 -21.50 3.32 -16.40
C LYS A 2 -22.88 3.96 -16.28
N VAL A 3 -23.62 4.09 -17.38
CA VAL A 3 -24.99 4.65 -17.40
C VAL A 3 -25.89 3.92 -16.40
N THR A 4 -25.73 2.60 -16.25
CA THR A 4 -26.46 1.78 -15.27
C THR A 4 -26.28 2.22 -13.82
N GLN A 5 -25.08 2.67 -13.43
CA GLN A 5 -24.82 3.15 -12.06
C GLN A 5 -25.47 4.51 -11.79
N VAL A 6 -25.49 5.38 -12.80
CA VAL A 6 -26.23 6.67 -12.70
C VAL A 6 -27.74 6.41 -12.62
N TYR A 7 -28.23 5.45 -13.41
CA TYR A 7 -29.62 5.03 -13.36
C TYR A 7 -30.03 4.53 -11.96
N GLU A 8 -29.25 3.60 -11.38
CA GLU A 8 -29.55 3.06 -10.04
C GLU A 8 -29.61 4.19 -8.98
N LEU A 9 -28.61 5.09 -9.00
CA LEU A 9 -28.51 6.21 -8.07
C LEU A 9 -29.71 7.15 -8.14
N VAL A 10 -30.11 7.55 -9.37
CA VAL A 10 -31.22 8.48 -9.58
C VAL A 10 -32.58 7.78 -9.40
N ASN A 11 -32.69 6.51 -9.79
CA ASN A 11 -33.90 5.73 -9.63
C ASN A 11 -34.28 5.51 -8.16
N ASP A 12 -33.30 5.24 -7.31
CA ASP A 12 -33.52 5.12 -5.86
C ASP A 12 -34.01 6.44 -5.26
N MET A 13 -33.44 7.57 -5.69
CA MET A 13 -33.91 8.89 -5.28
C MET A 13 -35.32 9.19 -5.80
N THR A 14 -35.61 8.82 -7.04
CA THR A 14 -36.93 9.00 -7.66
C THR A 14 -38.00 8.23 -6.89
N LYS A 15 -37.76 6.97 -6.58
CA LYS A 15 -38.69 6.11 -5.82
C LYS A 15 -38.95 6.64 -4.42
N GLU A 16 -37.91 7.09 -3.72
CA GLU A 16 -38.02 7.60 -2.37
C GLU A 16 -38.77 8.91 -2.28
N VAL A 17 -38.56 9.81 -3.23
CA VAL A 17 -39.10 11.18 -3.22
C VAL A 17 -40.42 11.29 -3.98
N LEU A 18 -40.51 10.74 -5.19
CA LEU A 18 -41.68 10.85 -6.05
C LEU A 18 -42.64 9.67 -5.91
N GLY A 19 -42.19 8.54 -5.38
CA GLY A 19 -42.95 7.31 -5.22
C GLY A 19 -42.82 6.38 -6.44
N GLU A 20 -43.44 5.20 -6.36
CA GLU A 20 -43.36 4.15 -7.38
C GLU A 20 -44.06 4.45 -8.71
N THR A 21 -44.82 5.53 -8.77
CA THR A 21 -45.59 5.92 -9.98
C THR A 21 -44.74 6.60 -11.00
N GLU A 22 -43.63 7.18 -10.64
CA GLU A 22 -42.68 7.84 -11.55
C GLU A 22 -41.47 6.91 -11.78
N VAL A 23 -41.33 6.43 -13.03
CA VAL A 23 -40.30 5.47 -13.38
C VAL A 23 -39.24 6.14 -14.25
N LEU A 24 -37.98 6.12 -13.72
CA LEU A 24 -36.80 6.50 -14.52
C LEU A 24 -36.54 5.40 -15.57
N GLN A 25 -36.28 5.76 -16.81
CA GLN A 25 -35.89 4.81 -17.85
C GLN A 25 -34.41 4.42 -17.71
N GLU A 26 -34.08 3.16 -17.99
CA GLU A 26 -32.70 2.65 -17.84
C GLU A 26 -31.67 3.33 -18.72
N ASP A 27 -32.09 3.90 -19.84
CA ASP A 27 -31.28 4.68 -20.75
C ASP A 27 -31.17 6.17 -20.37
N LEU A 28 -31.78 6.56 -19.22
CA LEU A 28 -31.86 7.94 -18.75
C LEU A 28 -32.51 8.93 -19.69
N SER A 29 -33.28 8.50 -20.70
CA SER A 29 -33.93 9.38 -21.68
C SER A 29 -34.89 10.39 -21.05
N ASN A 30 -35.51 10.05 -19.92
CA ASN A 30 -36.44 10.92 -19.19
C ASN A 30 -35.82 11.56 -17.91
N VAL A 31 -34.50 11.52 -17.76
CA VAL A 31 -33.83 12.05 -16.56
C VAL A 31 -34.01 13.55 -16.35
N VAL A 32 -34.20 14.30 -17.45
CA VAL A 32 -34.44 15.75 -17.40
C VAL A 32 -35.79 16.06 -16.76
N ASP A 33 -36.85 15.36 -17.20
CA ASP A 33 -38.20 15.52 -16.64
C ASP A 33 -38.27 15.06 -15.16
N ILE A 34 -37.69 13.92 -14.87
CA ILE A 34 -37.62 13.38 -13.49
C ILE A 34 -36.81 14.29 -12.61
N GLY A 35 -35.63 14.75 -13.08
CA GLY A 35 -34.79 15.70 -12.34
C GLY A 35 -35.48 17.03 -12.07
N GLY A 36 -36.25 17.54 -13.03
CA GLY A 36 -37.09 18.73 -12.86
C GLY A 36 -38.15 18.55 -11.73
N LYS A 37 -38.90 17.44 -11.76
CA LYS A 37 -39.91 17.08 -10.74
C LYS A 37 -39.27 16.90 -9.35
N LEU A 38 -38.07 16.29 -9.27
CA LEU A 38 -37.32 16.13 -8.02
C LEU A 38 -36.88 17.48 -7.46
N GLN A 39 -36.40 18.38 -8.31
CA GLN A 39 -36.04 19.75 -7.88
C GLN A 39 -37.23 20.58 -7.43
N GLU A 40 -38.38 20.44 -8.11
CA GLU A 40 -39.62 21.12 -7.71
C GLU A 40 -40.11 20.65 -6.34
N LYS A 41 -40.03 19.35 -6.06
CA LYS A 41 -40.51 18.76 -4.82
C LYS A 41 -39.56 18.95 -3.62
N LEU A 42 -38.25 18.82 -3.83
CA LEU A 42 -37.23 18.91 -2.77
C LEU A 42 -36.67 20.33 -2.60
N GLY A 43 -36.74 21.16 -3.63
CA GLY A 43 -35.91 22.34 -3.76
C GLY A 43 -34.49 21.98 -4.26
N VAL A 44 -33.85 22.90 -4.97
CA VAL A 44 -32.56 22.65 -5.61
C VAL A 44 -31.48 22.26 -4.59
N ASP A 45 -31.48 22.91 -3.45
CA ASP A 45 -30.47 22.68 -2.40
C ASP A 45 -30.58 21.26 -1.80
N ASN A 46 -31.78 20.81 -1.48
CA ASN A 46 -32.00 19.46 -0.95
C ASN A 46 -31.75 18.38 -2.02
N TYR A 47 -32.12 18.65 -3.28
CA TYR A 47 -31.80 17.76 -4.39
C TYR A 47 -30.29 17.56 -4.52
N CYS A 48 -29.50 18.62 -4.47
CA CYS A 48 -28.04 18.54 -4.52
C CYS A 48 -27.45 17.78 -3.31
N ASN A 49 -28.00 17.98 -2.12
CA ASN A 49 -27.58 17.23 -0.91
C ASN A 49 -27.83 15.74 -1.04
N GLU A 50 -29.05 15.35 -1.46
CA GLU A 50 -29.39 13.95 -1.65
C GLU A 50 -28.55 13.30 -2.74
N LEU A 51 -28.35 14.00 -3.87
CA LEU A 51 -27.51 13.53 -4.95
C LEU A 51 -26.07 13.25 -4.46
N ALA A 52 -25.48 14.18 -3.73
CA ALA A 52 -24.10 14.01 -3.25
C ALA A 52 -23.98 12.91 -2.17
N ASN A 53 -24.94 12.80 -1.27
CA ASN A 53 -24.98 11.73 -0.27
C ASN A 53 -25.05 10.35 -0.94
N ARG A 54 -25.83 10.22 -2.01
CA ARG A 54 -25.97 8.97 -2.75
C ARG A 54 -24.73 8.65 -3.59
N ILE A 55 -24.15 9.65 -4.27
CA ILE A 55 -22.86 9.51 -4.94
C ILE A 55 -21.81 9.02 -3.93
N GLY A 56 -21.76 9.64 -2.76
CA GLY A 56 -20.88 9.25 -1.68
C GLY A 56 -21.00 7.78 -1.26
N ARG A 57 -22.22 7.29 -1.12
CA ARG A 57 -22.51 5.89 -0.74
C ARG A 57 -22.20 4.91 -1.87
N THR A 58 -22.57 5.25 -3.11
CA THR A 58 -22.38 4.38 -4.28
C THR A 58 -20.90 4.13 -4.57
N ILE A 59 -20.05 5.15 -4.41
CA ILE A 59 -18.60 5.02 -4.60
C ILE A 59 -17.99 4.04 -3.60
N PHE A 60 -18.50 3.97 -2.38
CA PHE A 60 -17.95 3.11 -1.33
C PHE A 60 -18.08 1.61 -1.65
N VAL A 61 -19.13 1.19 -2.36
CA VAL A 61 -19.47 -0.24 -2.55
C VAL A 61 -18.72 -0.90 -3.71
N ASN A 62 -18.17 -0.18 -4.68
CA ASN A 62 -17.82 -0.77 -5.98
C ASN A 62 -16.38 -0.55 -6.48
N ARG A 63 -15.36 -0.31 -5.61
CA ARG A 63 -14.07 0.05 -6.16
C ARG A 63 -12.89 -0.81 -5.76
N PRO A 64 -12.24 -1.46 -6.74
CA PRO A 64 -10.87 -1.91 -6.56
C PRO A 64 -9.92 -0.70 -6.57
N TYR A 65 -9.00 -0.67 -5.62
CA TYR A 65 -7.82 0.19 -5.66
C TYR A 65 -6.96 -0.20 -6.88
N SER A 66 -6.49 0.76 -7.64
CA SER A 66 -5.70 0.56 -8.87
C SER A 66 -4.26 1.10 -8.77
N GLY A 67 -3.79 1.45 -7.58
CA GLY A 67 -2.44 1.94 -7.36
C GLY A 67 -1.33 0.90 -7.56
N GLU A 68 -0.07 1.32 -7.44
CA GLU A 68 1.10 0.48 -7.70
C GLU A 68 1.34 -0.60 -6.62
N LEU A 69 0.90 -0.38 -5.38
CA LEU A 69 1.15 -1.26 -4.22
C LEU A 69 -0.14 -1.92 -3.72
N GLN A 70 -0.69 -2.85 -4.50
CA GLN A 70 -1.96 -3.51 -4.16
C GLN A 70 -1.83 -4.58 -3.07
N THR A 71 -0.69 -5.25 -2.97
CA THR A 71 -0.47 -6.33 -1.99
C THR A 71 -0.46 -5.86 -0.54
N ILE A 72 -0.21 -4.57 -0.31
CA ILE A 72 -0.19 -3.96 1.03
C ILE A 72 -1.60 -3.65 1.54
N LEU A 73 -2.58 -3.58 0.65
CA LEU A 73 -3.96 -3.31 1.02
C LEU A 73 -4.60 -4.55 1.64
N LYS A 74 -5.11 -4.39 2.85
CA LYS A 74 -5.84 -5.42 3.59
C LYS A 74 -7.33 -5.12 3.57
N ASP A 75 -8.14 -6.15 3.75
CA ASP A 75 -9.58 -5.99 3.84
C ASP A 75 -9.99 -5.06 4.98
N TYR A 76 -11.13 -4.40 4.79
CA TYR A 76 -11.67 -3.47 5.75
C TYR A 76 -11.95 -4.13 7.10
N TRP A 77 -11.49 -3.49 8.14
CA TRP A 77 -11.81 -3.87 9.51
C TRP A 77 -13.04 -3.11 10.02
N GLU A 78 -14.16 -3.79 10.07
CA GLU A 78 -15.46 -3.19 10.34
C GLU A 78 -15.66 -2.80 11.80
N TYR A 79 -15.08 -3.57 12.72
CA TYR A 79 -15.30 -3.40 14.15
C TYR A 79 -13.98 -3.23 14.92
N GLY A 80 -13.87 -2.14 15.63
CA GLY A 80 -12.78 -1.86 16.54
C GLY A 80 -11.82 -0.75 16.09
N SER A 81 -11.19 -0.12 17.07
CA SER A 81 -10.25 0.98 16.86
C SER A 81 -8.78 0.53 16.87
N ILE A 82 -8.50 -0.69 17.30
CA ILE A 82 -7.16 -1.20 17.57
C ILE A 82 -6.98 -2.56 16.90
N LEU A 83 -5.90 -2.73 16.12
CA LEU A 83 -5.45 -4.04 15.65
C LEU A 83 -4.59 -4.66 16.75
N ALA A 84 -5.02 -5.77 17.31
CA ALA A 84 -4.24 -6.58 18.23
C ALA A 84 -3.59 -7.73 17.45
N LYS A 85 -2.26 -7.79 17.44
CA LYS A 85 -1.49 -8.91 16.90
C LYS A 85 -0.91 -9.70 18.05
N VAL A 86 -1.37 -10.94 18.23
CA VAL A 86 -0.92 -11.85 19.28
C VAL A 86 0.04 -12.87 18.69
N ARG A 87 1.18 -13.04 19.33
CA ARG A 87 2.23 -13.97 18.88
C ARG A 87 2.76 -14.78 20.06
N GLY A 88 2.83 -16.11 19.88
CA GLY A 88 3.53 -17.01 20.77
C GLY A 88 4.99 -17.18 20.35
N GLU A 89 5.92 -17.28 21.30
CA GLU A 89 7.28 -17.73 21.03
C GLU A 89 7.26 -19.24 20.71
N ILE A 90 8.04 -19.67 19.73
CA ILE A 90 8.17 -21.09 19.39
C ILE A 90 8.92 -21.74 20.54
N PRO A 91 8.32 -22.75 21.25
CA PRO A 91 9.02 -23.45 22.33
C PRO A 91 10.20 -24.25 21.77
N GLU A 92 11.30 -24.22 22.46
CA GLU A 92 12.49 -25.01 22.12
C GLU A 92 12.23 -26.48 22.45
N ALA A 93 12.43 -27.35 21.47
CA ALA A 93 12.43 -28.78 21.68
C ALA A 93 13.77 -29.19 22.31
N ILE A 94 13.72 -29.82 23.45
CA ILE A 94 14.89 -30.37 24.14
C ILE A 94 14.87 -31.90 24.02
N GLU A 95 16.04 -32.50 23.96
CA GLU A 95 16.17 -33.95 24.00
C GLU A 95 15.68 -34.47 25.36
N ASN A 96 14.98 -35.61 25.35
CA ASN A 96 14.42 -36.17 26.56
C ASN A 96 15.46 -37.11 27.23
N GLU A 97 16.29 -36.51 28.09
CA GLU A 97 17.33 -37.24 28.81
C GLU A 97 16.79 -38.33 29.76
N SER A 98 15.50 -38.25 30.16
CA SER A 98 14.87 -39.27 30.99
C SER A 98 14.70 -40.61 30.29
N TRP A 99 14.85 -40.65 28.98
CA TRP A 99 14.79 -41.85 28.17
C TRP A 99 16.05 -42.77 28.35
N GLU A 100 17.19 -42.20 28.75
CA GLU A 100 18.45 -42.90 28.93
C GLU A 100 18.64 -43.59 30.29
N LEU A 101 17.71 -43.44 31.21
CA LEU A 101 17.71 -44.09 32.54
C LEU A 101 19.09 -44.08 33.22
N VAL A 102 19.61 -42.91 33.55
CA VAL A 102 20.87 -42.77 34.25
C VAL A 102 20.69 -43.06 35.75
N ASP A 103 21.47 -43.99 36.30
CA ASP A 103 21.40 -44.36 37.72
C ASP A 103 21.75 -43.12 38.61
N GLY A 104 20.88 -42.84 39.56
CA GLY A 104 21.00 -41.68 40.44
C GLY A 104 20.47 -40.34 39.89
N ALA A 105 19.98 -40.30 38.64
CA ALA A 105 19.32 -39.13 38.11
C ALA A 105 17.84 -39.05 38.53
N SER A 106 17.39 -37.87 38.95
CA SER A 106 15.99 -37.59 39.29
C SER A 106 15.39 -36.61 38.28
N TYR A 107 14.27 -36.99 37.68
CA TYR A 107 13.55 -36.17 36.75
C TYR A 107 12.25 -35.67 37.36
N ASP A 108 12.11 -34.33 37.50
CA ASP A 108 10.90 -33.73 38.05
C ASP A 108 9.83 -33.59 36.95
N PRO A 109 8.72 -34.34 37.01
CA PRO A 109 7.64 -34.22 36.02
C PRO A 109 6.75 -32.99 36.19
N HIS A 110 6.94 -32.24 37.29
CA HIS A 110 6.10 -31.10 37.63
C HIS A 110 6.69 -29.73 37.25
N VAL A 111 7.76 -29.70 36.46
CA VAL A 111 8.36 -28.44 35.99
C VAL A 111 7.40 -27.71 35.03
N TYR A 112 6.86 -26.59 35.49
CA TYR A 112 6.00 -25.73 34.69
C TYR A 112 6.83 -24.80 33.79
N LYS A 113 6.76 -24.98 32.48
CA LYS A 113 7.36 -24.07 31.49
C LYS A 113 6.28 -23.13 30.97
N LYS A 114 6.33 -21.88 31.40
CA LYS A 114 5.36 -20.84 30.98
C LYS A 114 5.58 -20.49 29.50
N PRO A 115 4.57 -20.60 28.61
CA PRO A 115 4.68 -20.12 27.26
C PRO A 115 4.82 -18.58 27.25
N LYS A 116 5.71 -18.07 26.41
CA LYS A 116 5.86 -16.63 26.23
C LYS A 116 4.94 -16.18 25.09
N VAL A 117 4.09 -15.22 25.40
CA VAL A 117 3.15 -14.61 24.46
C VAL A 117 3.40 -13.12 24.42
N TYR A 118 3.48 -12.58 23.24
CA TYR A 118 3.64 -11.16 22.97
C TYR A 118 2.38 -10.63 22.29
N GLU A 119 1.92 -9.47 22.70
CA GLU A 119 0.79 -8.79 22.11
C GLU A 119 1.21 -7.38 21.70
N LYS A 120 0.88 -7.00 20.46
CA LYS A 120 1.13 -5.67 19.92
C LYS A 120 -0.19 -5.05 19.48
N PHE A 121 -0.36 -3.78 19.80
CA PHE A 121 -1.54 -3.00 19.44
C PHE A 121 -1.16 -1.92 18.44
N TYR A 122 -1.88 -1.87 17.33
CA TYR A 122 -1.73 -0.86 16.28
C TYR A 122 -3.01 -0.04 16.21
N ASN A 123 -2.90 1.26 16.48
CA ASN A 123 -4.02 2.20 16.47
C ASN A 123 -3.79 3.40 15.56
N GLN A 124 -2.75 3.34 14.73
CA GLN A 124 -2.41 4.45 13.84
C GLN A 124 -3.46 4.61 12.75
N ALA A 125 -3.97 5.82 12.60
CA ALA A 125 -4.93 6.18 11.58
C ALA A 125 -4.62 7.56 11.02
N THR A 126 -4.89 7.75 9.74
CA THR A 126 -4.82 9.06 9.08
C THR A 126 -6.16 9.34 8.42
N THR A 127 -6.73 10.49 8.74
CA THR A 127 -7.97 10.96 8.09
C THR A 127 -7.61 12.00 7.04
N PHE A 128 -8.03 11.75 5.82
CA PHE A 128 -7.92 12.67 4.71
C PHE A 128 -9.28 13.30 4.43
N GLN A 129 -9.27 14.51 3.89
CA GLN A 129 -10.47 15.23 3.51
C GLN A 129 -10.30 15.78 2.10
N ILE A 130 -11.30 15.52 1.26
CA ILE A 130 -11.40 16.10 -0.09
C ILE A 130 -12.63 16.99 -0.09
N GLN A 131 -12.42 18.27 -0.36
CA GLN A 131 -13.51 19.23 -0.47
C GLN A 131 -13.86 19.45 -1.94
N VAL A 132 -15.14 19.33 -2.25
CA VAL A 132 -15.71 19.66 -3.56
C VAL A 132 -16.83 20.65 -3.35
N SER A 133 -16.85 21.70 -4.15
CA SER A 133 -17.93 22.69 -4.14
C SER A 133 -18.72 22.61 -5.44
N ILE A 134 -20.03 22.57 -5.35
CA ILE A 134 -20.94 22.48 -6.49
C ILE A 134 -21.89 23.69 -6.42
N THR A 135 -22.01 24.43 -7.53
CA THR A 135 -22.95 25.56 -7.61
C THR A 135 -24.33 25.08 -8.05
N THR A 136 -25.36 25.73 -7.55
CA THR A 136 -26.75 25.49 -7.95
C THR A 136 -26.93 25.60 -9.49
N LEU A 137 -26.24 26.56 -10.10
CA LEU A 137 -26.27 26.77 -11.55
C LEU A 137 -25.70 25.58 -12.31
N GLN A 138 -24.57 24.99 -11.86
CA GLN A 138 -23.99 23.80 -12.49
C GLN A 138 -24.95 22.62 -12.51
N VAL A 139 -25.68 22.40 -11.41
CA VAL A 139 -26.69 21.32 -11.36
C VAL A 139 -27.83 21.58 -12.32
N GLN A 140 -28.36 22.82 -12.38
CA GLN A 140 -29.42 23.20 -13.28
C GLN A 140 -28.99 23.08 -14.75
N GLU A 141 -27.76 23.48 -15.06
CA GLU A 141 -27.20 23.36 -16.41
C GLU A 141 -26.95 21.92 -16.83
N SER A 142 -26.57 21.04 -15.92
CA SER A 142 -26.37 19.62 -16.19
C SER A 142 -27.65 18.88 -16.54
N LEU A 143 -28.81 19.36 -16.08
CA LEU A 143 -30.13 18.78 -16.39
C LEU A 143 -30.70 19.17 -17.75
N LYS A 144 -29.92 19.82 -18.62
CA LYS A 144 -30.36 20.12 -20.00
C LYS A 144 -30.44 18.88 -20.88
N SER A 145 -29.61 17.88 -20.63
CA SER A 145 -29.67 16.58 -21.31
C SER A 145 -29.21 15.44 -20.42
N ALA A 146 -29.61 14.22 -20.72
CA ALA A 146 -29.17 13.01 -20.03
C ALA A 146 -27.64 12.85 -20.14
N GLU A 147 -27.06 13.16 -21.28
CA GLU A 147 -25.62 13.06 -21.51
C GLU A 147 -24.82 14.05 -20.64
N ASP A 148 -25.27 15.30 -20.56
CA ASP A 148 -24.60 16.31 -19.74
C ASP A 148 -24.71 16.00 -18.24
N TYR A 149 -25.83 15.44 -17.82
CA TYR A 149 -26.03 14.99 -16.44
C TYR A 149 -25.10 13.84 -16.06
N VAL A 150 -24.97 12.83 -16.92
CA VAL A 150 -24.02 11.71 -16.71
C VAL A 150 -22.58 12.20 -16.69
N LYS A 151 -22.19 13.12 -17.57
CA LYS A 151 -20.86 13.75 -17.59
C LYS A 151 -20.58 14.51 -16.29
N PHE A 152 -21.55 15.27 -15.80
CA PHE A 152 -21.44 16.05 -14.57
C PHE A 152 -21.20 15.15 -13.34
N ILE A 153 -22.03 14.12 -13.17
CA ILE A 153 -21.85 13.16 -12.07
C ILE A 153 -20.52 12.43 -12.19
N SER A 154 -20.16 11.96 -13.39
CA SER A 154 -18.93 11.22 -13.63
C SER A 154 -17.68 12.07 -13.36
N MET A 155 -17.73 13.37 -13.66
CA MET A 155 -16.64 14.31 -13.39
C MET A 155 -16.41 14.46 -11.86
N ILE A 156 -17.47 14.70 -11.11
CA ILE A 156 -17.38 14.86 -9.65
C ILE A 156 -16.84 13.58 -9.03
N GLU A 157 -17.44 12.46 -9.38
CA GLU A 157 -17.07 11.14 -8.87
C GLU A 157 -15.61 10.79 -9.23
N GLY A 158 -15.24 10.95 -10.51
CA GLY A 158 -13.90 10.62 -10.99
C GLY A 158 -12.81 11.40 -10.29
N ASN A 159 -13.01 12.70 -10.09
CA ASN A 159 -12.01 13.54 -9.41
C ASN A 159 -11.84 13.21 -7.93
N VAL A 160 -12.93 12.94 -7.22
CA VAL A 160 -12.87 12.55 -5.80
C VAL A 160 -12.19 11.20 -5.65
N GLN A 161 -12.50 10.26 -6.52
CA GLN A 161 -11.91 8.94 -6.50
C GLN A 161 -10.41 8.96 -6.80
N LEU A 162 -10.03 9.64 -7.88
CA LEU A 162 -8.62 9.76 -8.25
C LEU A 162 -7.81 10.38 -7.11
N SER A 163 -8.33 11.43 -6.47
CA SER A 163 -7.68 12.04 -5.33
C SER A 163 -7.57 11.09 -4.13
N MET A 164 -8.59 10.25 -3.90
CA MET A 164 -8.57 9.25 -2.84
C MET A 164 -7.54 8.15 -3.14
N GLU A 165 -7.48 7.65 -4.36
CA GLU A 165 -6.51 6.64 -4.80
C GLU A 165 -5.07 7.14 -4.65
N ILE A 166 -4.79 8.38 -5.09
CA ILE A 166 -3.48 9.01 -4.92
C ILE A 166 -3.07 9.06 -3.44
N LYS A 167 -3.98 9.44 -2.55
CA LYS A 167 -3.68 9.54 -1.12
C LYS A 167 -3.46 8.20 -0.45
N ILE A 168 -4.18 7.17 -0.85
CA ILE A 168 -3.97 5.79 -0.37
C ILE A 168 -2.61 5.28 -0.86
N GLU A 169 -2.26 5.52 -2.11
CA GLU A 169 -0.96 5.14 -2.66
C GLU A 169 0.20 5.87 -1.96
N GLU A 170 0.08 7.19 -1.73
CA GLU A 170 1.05 7.94 -0.94
C GLU A 170 1.23 7.36 0.47
N LEU A 171 0.14 6.93 1.12
CA LEU A 171 0.18 6.29 2.42
C LEU A 171 0.87 4.92 2.35
N ALA A 172 0.61 4.13 1.30
CA ALA A 172 1.26 2.85 1.06
C ALA A 172 2.78 3.01 0.90
N LYS A 173 3.20 3.91 0.04
CA LYS A 173 4.62 4.25 -0.14
C LYS A 173 5.26 4.74 1.16
N ARG A 174 4.55 5.56 1.94
CA ARG A 174 5.01 6.04 3.25
C ARG A 174 5.23 4.89 4.24
N CYS A 175 4.34 3.90 4.31
CA CYS A 175 4.49 2.73 5.19
C CYS A 175 5.72 1.92 4.81
N VAL A 176 5.92 1.63 3.53
CA VAL A 176 7.12 0.92 3.03
C VAL A 176 8.38 1.73 3.32
N ASN A 177 8.39 3.02 3.00
CA ASN A 177 9.57 3.88 3.20
C ASN A 177 9.97 4.01 4.67
N ASN A 178 9.00 4.08 5.58
CA ASN A 178 9.27 4.07 7.02
C ASN A 178 9.95 2.75 7.43
N PHE A 179 9.48 1.62 6.92
CA PHE A 179 10.09 0.33 7.21
C PHE A 179 11.51 0.22 6.63
N ILE A 180 11.72 0.70 5.40
CA ILE A 180 13.07 0.81 4.79
C ILE A 180 13.99 1.62 5.72
N GLY A 181 13.53 2.79 6.17
CA GLY A 181 14.31 3.66 7.05
C GLY A 181 14.68 3.00 8.38
N GLU A 182 13.73 2.32 9.02
CA GLU A 182 14.00 1.55 10.25
C GLU A 182 15.04 0.45 10.00
N THR A 183 14.90 -0.30 8.91
CA THR A 183 15.81 -1.40 8.58
C THR A 183 17.23 -0.91 8.29
N LEU A 184 17.36 0.18 7.53
CA LEU A 184 18.65 0.79 7.23
C LEU A 184 19.31 1.36 8.49
N PHE A 185 18.55 2.06 9.32
CA PHE A 185 19.06 2.62 10.56
C PHE A 185 19.51 1.52 11.54
N ASP A 186 18.73 0.45 11.68
CA ASP A 186 19.10 -0.69 12.50
C ASP A 186 20.41 -1.36 12.03
N ALA A 187 20.59 -1.48 10.71
CA ALA A 187 21.75 -2.14 10.15
C ALA A 187 23.06 -1.32 10.25
N TYR A 188 22.95 -0.01 10.06
CA TYR A 188 24.13 0.86 9.94
C TYR A 188 24.33 1.81 11.12
N GLN A 189 23.34 1.94 12.00
CA GLN A 189 23.32 2.91 13.11
C GLN A 189 23.61 4.34 12.64
N SER A 190 23.22 4.65 11.41
CA SER A 190 23.42 5.94 10.74
C SER A 190 22.17 6.33 9.95
N GLY A 191 21.89 7.63 9.86
CA GLY A 191 20.81 8.18 9.05
C GLY A 191 21.24 8.60 7.63
N THR A 192 22.53 8.70 7.35
CA THR A 192 23.03 9.28 6.09
C THR A 192 24.18 8.51 5.45
N THR A 193 24.87 7.66 6.20
CA THR A 193 26.05 6.93 5.73
C THR A 193 25.77 5.43 5.72
N PHE A 194 25.72 4.85 4.53
CA PHE A 194 25.38 3.44 4.30
C PHE A 194 26.51 2.72 3.54
N THR A 195 27.74 2.98 3.93
CA THR A 195 28.94 2.37 3.33
C THR A 195 29.15 0.95 3.89
N GLY A 196 29.62 0.04 3.04
CA GLY A 196 29.86 -1.35 3.41
C GLY A 196 28.74 -2.30 2.99
N ALA A 197 28.98 -3.61 3.20
CA ALA A 197 28.16 -4.70 2.67
C ALA A 197 26.77 -4.83 3.29
N GLY A 198 26.52 -4.15 4.41
CA GLY A 198 25.29 -4.29 5.20
C GLY A 198 25.18 -5.62 5.93
N ASN A 199 23.99 -5.89 6.40
CA ASN A 199 23.63 -7.15 7.08
C ASN A 199 22.67 -8.00 6.21
N THR A 200 21.98 -8.97 6.81
CA THR A 200 21.01 -9.82 6.13
C THR A 200 19.69 -9.11 5.79
N ARG A 201 19.38 -7.99 6.46
CA ARG A 201 18.15 -7.20 6.28
C ARG A 201 18.35 -5.98 5.37
N ALA A 202 19.53 -5.36 5.43
CA ALA A 202 19.89 -4.22 4.60
C ALA A 202 21.10 -4.60 3.76
N ILE A 203 20.84 -4.96 2.50
CA ILE A 203 21.84 -5.53 1.59
C ILE A 203 22.32 -4.44 0.62
N ASN A 204 23.53 -3.96 0.82
CA ASN A 204 24.19 -3.10 -0.16
C ASN A 204 24.79 -3.98 -1.28
N LEU A 205 24.06 -4.10 -2.38
CA LEU A 205 24.44 -4.95 -3.50
C LEU A 205 25.73 -4.49 -4.17
N PHE A 206 25.92 -3.18 -4.30
CA PHE A 206 27.12 -2.64 -4.93
C PHE A 206 28.38 -2.86 -4.09
N ALA A 207 28.30 -2.59 -2.78
CA ALA A 207 29.43 -2.81 -1.88
C ALA A 207 29.80 -4.31 -1.79
N ARG A 208 28.81 -5.22 -1.80
CA ARG A 208 29.06 -6.67 -1.84
C ARG A 208 29.69 -7.12 -3.15
N TYR A 209 29.18 -6.62 -4.28
CA TYR A 209 29.76 -6.92 -5.59
C TYR A 209 31.21 -6.46 -5.70
N LYS A 210 31.48 -5.23 -5.25
CA LYS A 210 32.84 -4.67 -5.23
C LYS A 210 33.80 -5.46 -4.33
N ALA A 211 33.33 -5.99 -3.22
CA ALA A 211 34.13 -6.87 -2.36
C ALA A 211 34.51 -8.20 -3.04
N LEU A 212 33.64 -8.73 -3.91
CA LEU A 212 33.90 -9.94 -4.70
C LEU A 212 34.75 -9.64 -5.94
N HIS A 213 34.68 -8.43 -6.49
CA HIS A 213 35.37 -7.98 -7.68
C HIS A 213 36.17 -6.69 -7.40
N PRO A 214 37.32 -6.78 -6.68
CA PRO A 214 38.08 -5.59 -6.25
C PRO A 214 38.60 -4.72 -7.42
N ASP A 215 38.84 -5.34 -8.58
CA ASP A 215 39.34 -4.67 -9.77
C ASP A 215 38.27 -4.00 -10.63
N THR A 216 37.03 -4.02 -10.20
CA THR A 216 35.94 -3.42 -10.97
C THR A 216 36.04 -1.90 -10.99
N THR A 217 35.86 -1.33 -12.19
CA THR A 217 35.79 0.12 -12.42
C THR A 217 34.37 0.69 -12.33
N LEU A 218 33.39 -0.16 -11.99
CA LEU A 218 32.00 0.25 -11.87
C LEU A 218 31.83 1.28 -10.75
N THR A 219 30.89 2.19 -10.98
CA THR A 219 30.40 3.16 -10.01
C THR A 219 28.91 2.94 -9.78
N VAL A 220 28.35 3.47 -8.70
CA VAL A 220 26.90 3.39 -8.42
C VAL A 220 26.08 3.91 -9.62
N ALA A 221 26.54 4.95 -10.32
CA ALA A 221 25.85 5.54 -11.46
C ALA A 221 25.85 4.64 -12.72
N THR A 222 26.86 3.77 -12.86
CA THR A 222 27.02 2.88 -14.03
C THR A 222 26.61 1.44 -13.73
N ALA A 223 26.45 1.07 -12.48
CA ALA A 223 26.18 -0.30 -12.04
C ALA A 223 24.95 -0.92 -12.71
N LEU A 224 23.84 -0.18 -12.82
CA LEU A 224 22.62 -0.66 -13.48
C LEU A 224 22.70 -0.81 -15.00
N LYS A 225 23.85 -0.47 -15.60
CA LYS A 225 24.14 -0.67 -17.02
C LYS A 225 25.10 -1.85 -17.27
N ASP A 226 25.55 -2.49 -16.22
CA ASP A 226 26.46 -3.62 -16.30
C ASP A 226 25.71 -4.95 -16.11
N LYS A 227 25.89 -5.86 -17.08
CA LYS A 227 25.18 -7.13 -17.14
C LYS A 227 25.56 -8.09 -16.00
N GLU A 228 26.84 -8.15 -15.66
CA GLU A 228 27.31 -9.06 -14.61
C GLU A 228 26.86 -8.58 -13.23
N PHE A 229 26.85 -7.26 -13.01
CA PHE A 229 26.30 -6.70 -11.80
C PHE A 229 24.78 -6.98 -11.65
N ILE A 230 24.01 -6.84 -12.73
CA ILE A 230 22.56 -7.13 -12.69
C ILE A 230 22.30 -8.62 -12.42
N ARG A 231 23.06 -9.54 -13.05
CA ARG A 231 22.98 -10.98 -12.75
C ARG A 231 23.23 -11.27 -11.28
N TYR A 232 24.28 -10.68 -10.72
CA TYR A 232 24.59 -10.79 -9.31
C TYR A 232 23.45 -10.28 -8.42
N CYS A 233 22.83 -9.14 -8.76
CA CYS A 233 21.68 -8.62 -8.02
C CYS A 233 20.51 -9.61 -7.99
N VAL A 234 20.15 -10.17 -9.15
CA VAL A 234 19.06 -11.16 -9.26
C VAL A 234 19.39 -12.44 -8.49
N GLU A 235 20.65 -12.92 -8.56
CA GLU A 235 21.12 -14.08 -7.79
C GLU A 235 20.95 -13.85 -6.27
N VAL A 236 21.43 -12.69 -5.76
CA VAL A 236 21.33 -12.36 -4.34
C VAL A 236 19.89 -12.23 -3.89
N MET A 237 19.00 -11.64 -4.70
CA MET A 237 17.58 -11.53 -4.41
C MET A 237 16.92 -12.91 -4.33
N ASN A 238 17.16 -13.79 -5.31
CA ASN A 238 16.61 -15.16 -5.31
C ASN A 238 17.16 -16.00 -4.14
N LEU A 239 18.45 -15.86 -3.83
CA LEU A 239 19.06 -16.52 -2.67
C LEU A 239 18.42 -16.05 -1.36
N THR A 240 18.19 -14.73 -1.21
CA THR A 240 17.56 -14.15 -0.02
C THR A 240 16.12 -14.65 0.11
N MET A 241 15.34 -14.67 -0.96
CA MET A 241 13.99 -15.22 -1.00
C MET A 241 13.96 -16.68 -0.52
N ASN A 242 14.90 -17.49 -0.98
CA ASN A 242 15.00 -18.90 -0.58
C ASN A 242 15.41 -19.06 0.91
N ARG A 243 16.26 -18.17 1.43
CA ARG A 243 16.68 -18.17 2.84
C ARG A 243 15.58 -17.72 3.78
N MET A 244 14.72 -16.79 3.37
CA MET A 244 13.58 -16.32 4.18
C MET A 244 12.54 -17.41 4.45
N LYS A 245 12.52 -18.49 3.65
CA LYS A 245 11.67 -19.68 3.89
C LYS A 245 12.12 -20.48 5.11
N ALA A 246 13.39 -20.43 5.45
CA ALA A 246 13.93 -21.13 6.60
C ALA A 246 13.62 -20.35 7.88
N VAL A 247 13.37 -21.08 8.96
CA VAL A 247 13.16 -20.48 10.29
C VAL A 247 14.45 -19.78 10.72
N SER A 248 14.38 -18.48 10.96
CA SER A 248 15.54 -17.62 11.25
C SER A 248 15.17 -16.41 12.09
N LYS A 249 16.16 -15.82 12.78
CA LYS A 249 16.07 -14.52 13.46
C LYS A 249 16.73 -13.38 12.68
N LEU A 250 17.23 -13.67 11.47
CA LEU A 250 18.14 -12.77 10.76
C LEU A 250 17.43 -11.71 9.92
N PHE A 251 16.16 -11.93 9.55
CA PHE A 251 15.45 -11.11 8.56
C PHE A 251 14.48 -10.10 9.17
N ASN A 252 14.39 -10.01 10.51
CA ASN A 252 13.56 -9.02 11.19
C ASN A 252 14.37 -8.21 12.21
N ILE A 253 13.90 -7.01 12.56
CA ILE A 253 14.63 -6.07 13.44
C ILE A 253 14.59 -6.54 14.89
N GLU A 254 13.49 -7.12 15.34
CA GLU A 254 13.31 -7.54 16.72
C GLU A 254 14.01 -8.88 17.06
N GLY A 255 14.64 -9.53 16.08
CA GLY A 255 15.33 -10.80 16.28
C GLY A 255 14.42 -11.96 16.67
N THR A 256 13.16 -11.91 16.22
CA THR A 256 12.19 -12.97 16.48
C THR A 256 12.36 -14.13 15.53
N THR A 257 12.12 -15.35 16.02
CA THR A 257 12.18 -16.57 15.19
C THR A 257 11.00 -16.59 14.23
N LYS A 258 11.25 -16.40 12.94
CA LYS A 258 10.23 -16.32 11.86
C LYS A 258 10.69 -17.04 10.62
N HIS A 259 9.72 -17.42 9.79
CA HIS A 259 9.92 -17.90 8.43
C HIS A 259 8.83 -17.30 7.55
N THR A 260 9.14 -17.05 6.29
CA THR A 260 8.19 -16.50 5.32
C THR A 260 8.05 -17.49 4.16
N PRO A 261 6.94 -18.23 4.07
CA PRO A 261 6.64 -19.07 2.90
C PRO A 261 6.54 -18.20 1.64
N LYS A 262 6.82 -18.82 0.47
CA LYS A 262 6.84 -18.08 -0.80
C LYS A 262 5.51 -17.41 -1.13
N ASP A 263 4.40 -17.98 -0.71
CA ASP A 263 3.06 -17.47 -1.01
C ASP A 263 2.69 -16.23 -0.18
N TYR A 264 3.38 -16.03 0.95
CA TYR A 264 3.25 -14.86 1.83
C TYR A 264 4.38 -13.84 1.66
N LEU A 265 5.28 -14.09 0.69
CA LEU A 265 6.38 -13.18 0.41
C LEU A 265 5.97 -12.17 -0.67
N HIS A 266 6.06 -10.91 -0.33
CA HIS A 266 5.89 -9.79 -1.25
C HIS A 266 7.24 -9.22 -1.64
N VAL A 267 7.37 -8.91 -2.92
CA VAL A 267 8.57 -8.29 -3.50
C VAL A 267 8.13 -7.06 -4.24
N VAL A 268 8.74 -5.92 -3.92
CA VAL A 268 8.50 -4.65 -4.60
C VAL A 268 9.82 -4.15 -5.16
N LEU A 269 9.85 -3.88 -6.48
CA LEU A 269 11.05 -3.43 -7.18
C LEU A 269 10.84 -2.05 -7.80
N LEU A 270 11.91 -1.28 -7.89
CA LEU A 270 11.91 -0.03 -8.63
C LEU A 270 11.88 -0.30 -10.14
N ASN A 271 11.05 0.41 -10.89
CA ASN A 271 10.91 0.26 -12.35
C ASN A 271 12.26 0.38 -13.10
N ASP A 272 13.13 1.25 -12.65
CA ASP A 272 14.47 1.43 -13.25
C ASP A 272 15.30 0.14 -13.18
N PHE A 273 15.24 -0.56 -12.04
CA PHE A 273 15.93 -1.83 -11.87
C PHE A 273 15.28 -2.95 -12.68
N GLU A 274 13.95 -3.04 -12.68
CA GLU A 274 13.21 -4.02 -13.48
C GLU A 274 13.50 -3.84 -14.97
N SER A 275 13.45 -2.59 -15.47
CA SER A 275 13.72 -2.25 -16.86
C SER A 275 15.16 -2.57 -17.26
N ALA A 276 16.13 -2.29 -16.38
CA ALA A 276 17.53 -2.65 -16.58
C ALA A 276 17.69 -4.18 -16.65
N THR A 277 17.03 -4.92 -15.76
CA THR A 277 17.05 -6.38 -15.76
C THR A 277 16.49 -6.94 -17.06
N LYS A 278 15.35 -6.47 -17.53
CA LYS A 278 14.75 -6.86 -18.81
C LYS A 278 15.68 -6.54 -20.00
N ALA A 279 16.25 -5.34 -20.04
CA ALA A 279 17.08 -4.91 -21.15
C ALA A 279 18.40 -5.69 -21.25
N TYR A 280 19.06 -5.97 -20.12
CA TYR A 280 20.41 -6.56 -20.12
C TYR A 280 20.44 -8.07 -19.92
N LEU A 281 19.42 -8.69 -19.34
CA LEU A 281 19.37 -10.14 -19.15
C LEU A 281 18.59 -10.87 -20.24
N GLN A 282 17.48 -10.30 -20.72
CA GLN A 282 16.62 -10.94 -21.72
C GLN A 282 17.20 -10.86 -23.14
N SER A 283 18.01 -9.85 -23.46
CA SER A 283 18.57 -9.69 -24.81
C SER A 283 19.58 -10.77 -25.23
N ASP A 284 20.12 -11.55 -24.27
CA ASP A 284 21.24 -12.46 -24.50
C ASP A 284 20.88 -13.96 -24.34
N THR A 285 19.70 -14.30 -23.89
CA THR A 285 19.28 -15.69 -23.67
C THR A 285 17.96 -15.95 -24.39
N TYR A 286 18.00 -16.87 -25.37
CA TYR A 286 16.80 -17.44 -26.02
C TYR A 286 15.92 -18.28 -25.05
N HIS A 287 16.28 -18.37 -23.77
CA HIS A 287 15.56 -19.11 -22.75
C HIS A 287 15.22 -18.18 -21.57
N ASP A 288 14.03 -17.63 -21.58
CA ASP A 288 13.43 -16.77 -20.52
C ASP A 288 13.33 -17.45 -19.15
N GLU A 289 13.45 -18.76 -19.08
CA GLU A 289 13.23 -19.54 -17.85
C GLU A 289 14.44 -19.59 -16.90
N LEU A 290 15.63 -19.27 -17.38
CA LEU A 290 16.87 -19.48 -16.62
C LEU A 290 17.27 -18.31 -15.69
N VAL A 291 16.80 -17.10 -15.97
CA VAL A 291 17.10 -15.91 -15.15
C VAL A 291 15.83 -15.08 -15.01
N SER A 292 15.01 -15.42 -14.03
CA SER A 292 13.80 -14.66 -13.73
C SER A 292 13.89 -13.97 -12.37
N LEU A 293 13.42 -12.75 -12.30
CA LEU A 293 13.12 -12.09 -11.03
C LEU A 293 12.00 -12.87 -10.30
N PRO A 294 11.98 -12.88 -8.95
CA PRO A 294 10.84 -13.39 -8.21
C PRO A 294 9.56 -12.65 -8.62
N LYS A 295 8.39 -13.27 -8.41
CA LYS A 295 7.11 -12.57 -8.62
C LYS A 295 7.11 -11.29 -7.79
N HIS A 296 6.89 -10.15 -8.42
CA HIS A 296 7.05 -8.83 -7.81
C HIS A 296 6.01 -7.85 -8.33
N GLU A 297 5.84 -6.79 -7.56
CA GLU A 297 5.20 -5.54 -7.97
C GLU A 297 6.27 -4.50 -8.28
N THR A 298 5.95 -3.54 -9.11
CA THR A 298 6.86 -2.47 -9.47
C THR A 298 6.33 -1.12 -9.05
N ILE A 299 7.25 -0.24 -8.68
CA ILE A 299 6.93 1.15 -8.38
C ILE A 299 7.77 2.09 -9.21
N SER A 300 7.18 3.23 -9.56
CA SER A 300 7.86 4.25 -10.36
C SER A 300 8.83 5.11 -9.54
N TYR A 301 8.55 5.28 -8.26
CA TYR A 301 9.38 6.04 -7.31
C TYR A 301 9.01 5.69 -5.86
N TRP A 302 9.99 5.72 -4.95
CA TRP A 302 9.75 5.47 -3.53
C TRP A 302 9.10 6.65 -2.83
N GLN A 303 9.61 7.87 -3.10
CA GLN A 303 9.12 9.10 -2.51
C GLN A 303 9.13 10.21 -3.54
N GLY A 304 8.18 11.15 -3.46
CA GLY A 304 8.07 12.26 -4.39
C GLY A 304 6.75 12.30 -5.12
N SER A 305 6.64 13.18 -6.08
CA SER A 305 5.40 13.48 -6.82
C SER A 305 5.44 13.05 -8.30
N GLY A 306 6.46 12.29 -8.72
CA GLY A 306 6.63 11.93 -10.12
C GLY A 306 6.99 13.10 -11.06
N THR A 307 7.53 14.19 -10.51
CA THR A 307 7.96 15.36 -11.29
C THR A 307 9.39 15.25 -11.79
N ASP A 308 10.19 14.37 -11.20
CA ASP A 308 11.55 14.08 -11.59
C ASP A 308 11.80 12.57 -11.57
N PHE A 309 12.16 12.00 -12.70
CA PHE A 309 12.44 10.57 -12.89
C PHE A 309 13.93 10.24 -12.99
N ALA A 310 14.83 11.15 -12.57
CA ALA A 310 16.25 10.81 -12.45
C ALA A 310 16.43 9.71 -11.38
N PHE A 311 17.31 8.72 -11.65
CA PHE A 311 17.51 7.57 -10.76
C PHE A 311 17.74 7.96 -9.29
N ASN A 312 18.56 8.98 -9.04
CA ASN A 312 18.80 9.46 -7.66
C ASN A 312 17.56 10.05 -6.99
N SER A 313 16.60 10.53 -7.77
CA SER A 313 15.34 11.07 -7.27
C SER A 313 14.31 9.97 -6.98
N VAL A 314 14.08 9.07 -7.95
CA VAL A 314 13.09 8.00 -7.83
C VAL A 314 13.49 6.93 -6.80
N SER A 315 14.79 6.71 -6.63
CA SER A 315 15.34 5.74 -5.67
C SER A 315 15.57 6.30 -4.26
N LYS A 316 15.24 7.57 -4.02
CA LYS A 316 15.49 8.27 -2.76
C LYS A 316 14.35 8.11 -1.77
N ILE A 317 14.74 7.98 -0.49
CA ILE A 317 13.85 8.13 0.66
C ILE A 317 14.40 9.17 1.64
N ASN A 318 13.48 9.85 2.34
CA ASN A 318 13.78 10.73 3.46
C ASN A 318 12.68 10.54 4.50
N VAL A 319 12.97 9.80 5.55
CA VAL A 319 11.99 9.37 6.56
C VAL A 319 12.53 9.57 7.97
N ILE A 320 11.62 9.70 8.91
CA ILE A 320 11.93 9.75 10.33
C ILE A 320 11.53 8.42 10.95
N THR A 321 12.47 7.75 11.59
CA THR A 321 12.26 6.48 12.29
C THR A 321 11.41 6.66 13.55
N THR A 322 10.90 5.57 14.09
CA THR A 322 10.14 5.57 15.37
C THR A 322 10.97 6.13 16.54
N LYS A 323 12.29 6.01 16.47
CA LYS A 323 13.24 6.57 17.44
C LYS A 323 13.65 8.02 17.09
N SER A 324 12.91 8.70 16.23
CA SER A 324 13.15 10.09 15.81
C SER A 324 14.49 10.34 15.10
N ASN A 325 15.08 9.31 14.50
CA ASN A 325 16.27 9.47 13.67
C ASN A 325 15.87 9.77 12.22
N ASN A 326 16.49 10.76 11.62
CA ASN A 326 16.27 11.08 10.20
C ASN A 326 17.15 10.16 9.33
N VAL A 327 16.51 9.45 8.40
CA VAL A 327 17.18 8.56 7.43
C VAL A 327 16.97 9.11 6.03
N THR A 328 18.06 9.47 5.38
CA THR A 328 18.07 9.97 4.01
C THR A 328 19.05 9.17 3.18
N THR A 329 18.57 8.50 2.15
CA THR A 329 19.41 7.73 1.21
C THR A 329 18.79 7.71 -0.17
N SER A 330 19.61 7.35 -1.16
CA SER A 330 19.20 7.05 -2.54
C SER A 330 19.74 5.68 -2.95
N GLY A 331 19.31 5.18 -4.09
CA GLY A 331 19.77 3.89 -4.60
C GLY A 331 18.98 2.69 -4.11
N ILE A 332 17.78 2.87 -3.54
CA ILE A 332 16.90 1.77 -3.17
C ILE A 332 16.39 1.09 -4.44
N LEU A 333 16.72 -0.20 -4.62
CA LEU A 333 16.33 -0.99 -5.79
C LEU A 333 15.05 -1.80 -5.55
N GLY A 334 14.87 -2.29 -4.33
CA GLY A 334 13.69 -3.08 -3.99
C GLY A 334 13.65 -3.52 -2.56
N VAL A 335 12.51 -4.09 -2.17
CA VAL A 335 12.27 -4.68 -0.86
C VAL A 335 11.60 -6.03 -0.98
N MET A 336 11.85 -6.90 -0.01
CA MET A 336 11.14 -8.16 0.19
C MET A 336 10.61 -8.22 1.61
N PHE A 337 9.36 -8.59 1.79
CA PHE A 337 8.75 -8.61 3.11
C PHE A 337 7.63 -9.65 3.23
N ASP A 338 7.32 -10.02 4.45
CA ASP A 338 6.21 -10.89 4.80
C ASP A 338 4.87 -10.15 4.68
N ASP A 339 3.82 -10.84 4.25
CA ASP A 339 2.47 -10.28 4.15
C ASP A 339 1.96 -9.65 5.45
N GLU A 340 2.43 -10.14 6.60
CA GLU A 340 2.09 -9.60 7.92
C GLU A 340 3.01 -8.46 8.39
N ALA A 341 4.04 -8.09 7.63
CA ALA A 341 5.01 -7.08 8.05
C ALA A 341 4.40 -5.66 8.05
N LEU A 342 3.58 -5.37 7.08
CA LEU A 342 2.94 -4.07 6.94
C LEU A 342 1.59 -4.20 6.23
N GLY A 343 0.73 -3.24 6.44
CA GLY A 343 -0.56 -3.21 5.77
C GLY A 343 -1.32 -1.92 5.99
N ILE A 344 -2.20 -1.65 5.03
CA ILE A 344 -3.16 -0.55 5.08
C ILE A 344 -4.55 -1.15 5.01
N LEU A 345 -5.36 -0.81 5.98
CA LEU A 345 -6.78 -1.16 6.00
C LEU A 345 -7.55 -0.20 5.11
N GLN A 346 -8.47 -0.72 4.33
CA GLN A 346 -9.27 0.07 3.40
C GLN A 346 -10.00 1.21 4.13
N PRO A 347 -10.11 2.39 3.51
CA PRO A 347 -10.63 3.56 4.18
C PRO A 347 -12.15 3.46 4.39
N ARG A 348 -12.59 3.81 5.58
CA ARG A 348 -14.00 4.16 5.84
C ARG A 348 -14.24 5.57 5.31
N ARG A 349 -15.26 5.74 4.48
CA ARG A 349 -15.64 7.02 3.91
C ARG A 349 -16.88 7.58 4.59
N GLU A 350 -16.84 8.89 4.84
CA GLU A 350 -17.97 9.68 5.29
C GLU A 350 -18.09 10.93 4.43
N VAL A 351 -19.32 11.32 4.10
CA VAL A 351 -19.59 12.55 3.36
C VAL A 351 -20.38 13.47 4.25
N THR A 352 -19.90 14.69 4.42
CA THR A 352 -20.64 15.75 5.12
C THR A 352 -20.88 16.91 4.15
N THR A 353 -22.07 17.52 4.22
CA THR A 353 -22.49 18.57 3.31
C THR A 353 -22.83 19.82 4.08
N MET A 354 -22.59 20.98 3.47
CA MET A 354 -23.00 22.29 4.01
C MET A 354 -23.46 23.19 2.88
N ASN A 355 -24.69 23.70 3.01
CA ASN A 355 -25.22 24.71 2.11
C ASN A 355 -24.77 26.10 2.56
N THR A 356 -24.42 26.96 1.60
CA THR A 356 -24.05 28.36 1.84
C THR A 356 -25.17 29.26 1.24
N PRO A 357 -26.14 29.72 2.05
CA PRO A 357 -27.34 30.36 1.54
C PRO A 357 -27.09 31.65 0.72
N ASN A 358 -26.04 32.38 1.06
CA ASN A 358 -25.73 33.67 0.40
C ASN A 358 -24.96 33.53 -0.91
N ALA A 359 -24.39 32.34 -1.22
CA ALA A 359 -23.45 32.20 -2.34
C ALA A 359 -23.88 31.15 -3.38
N GLN A 360 -25.07 30.57 -3.24
CA GLN A 360 -25.67 29.60 -4.18
C GLN A 360 -24.72 28.44 -4.54
N PHE A 361 -23.91 27.96 -3.57
CA PHE A 361 -23.09 26.77 -3.72
C PHE A 361 -23.16 25.89 -2.48
N MET A 362 -22.91 24.62 -2.70
CA MET A 362 -22.79 23.61 -1.65
C MET A 362 -21.38 23.08 -1.57
N ASN A 363 -20.90 22.90 -0.37
CA ASN A 363 -19.64 22.23 -0.08
C ASN A 363 -19.90 20.78 0.35
N TYR A 364 -19.13 19.87 -0.23
CA TYR A 364 -19.08 18.48 0.12
C TYR A 364 -17.69 18.15 0.63
N TRP A 365 -17.61 17.56 1.82
CA TRP A 365 -16.37 17.05 2.37
C TRP A 365 -16.42 15.53 2.36
N HIS A 366 -15.66 14.94 1.49
CA HIS A 366 -15.42 13.51 1.47
C HIS A 366 -14.28 13.22 2.43
N LYS A 367 -14.59 12.66 3.61
CA LYS A 367 -13.64 12.28 4.63
C LYS A 367 -13.40 10.78 4.52
N PHE A 368 -12.14 10.35 4.52
CA PHE A 368 -11.81 8.94 4.58
C PHE A 368 -10.66 8.71 5.55
N THR A 369 -10.83 7.68 6.38
CA THR A 369 -9.88 7.33 7.42
C THR A 369 -9.27 5.99 7.06
N SER A 370 -7.97 5.98 6.77
CA SER A 370 -7.19 4.78 6.54
C SER A 370 -6.36 4.46 7.78
N ARG A 371 -6.33 3.18 8.15
CA ARG A 371 -5.48 2.67 9.22
C ARG A 371 -4.30 1.95 8.62
N TYR A 372 -3.15 1.99 9.29
CA TYR A 372 -1.93 1.36 8.83
C TYR A 372 -1.11 0.82 9.99
N PHE A 373 -0.30 -0.16 9.69
CA PHE A 373 0.63 -0.74 10.66
C PHE A 373 1.94 -1.16 9.99
N ASN A 374 3.02 -1.12 10.77
CA ASN A 374 4.33 -1.67 10.44
C ASN A 374 4.78 -2.53 11.63
N ASP A 375 4.98 -3.83 11.42
CA ASP A 375 5.45 -4.75 12.45
C ASP A 375 6.91 -5.13 12.24
N LEU A 376 7.80 -4.49 13.00
CA LEU A 376 9.25 -4.68 12.92
C LEU A 376 9.72 -6.08 13.36
N ALA A 377 8.80 -6.90 13.88
CA ALA A 377 9.08 -8.29 14.25
C ALA A 377 8.91 -9.27 13.08
N GLU A 378 8.35 -8.82 11.97
CA GLU A 378 8.20 -9.61 10.76
C GLU A 378 9.40 -9.43 9.82
N ASN A 379 9.56 -10.39 8.91
CA ASN A 379 10.69 -10.41 7.99
C ASN A 379 10.57 -9.27 6.96
N PHE A 380 11.64 -8.48 6.85
CA PHE A 380 11.75 -7.38 5.91
C PHE A 380 13.20 -7.20 5.46
N VAL A 381 13.43 -7.16 4.15
CA VAL A 381 14.77 -7.02 3.56
C VAL A 381 14.78 -5.89 2.55
N VAL A 382 15.79 -5.04 2.62
CA VAL A 382 16.04 -3.92 1.70
C VAL A 382 17.23 -4.22 0.83
N PHE A 383 17.09 -4.02 -0.49
CA PHE A 383 18.17 -4.08 -1.47
C PHE A 383 18.45 -2.70 -2.00
N PHE A 384 19.70 -2.28 -1.92
CA PHE A 384 20.10 -0.96 -2.36
C PHE A 384 21.54 -0.94 -2.88
N ILE A 385 21.91 0.17 -3.51
CA ILE A 385 23.27 0.47 -4.00
C ILE A 385 23.71 1.81 -3.41
N ALA A 386 24.88 1.81 -2.74
CA ALA A 386 25.47 3.00 -2.16
C ALA A 386 27.01 2.90 -2.16
#